data_9c83bbedb35073e75ab2badeb4b8c9b8
#
_entry.id   9c83bbedb35073e75ab2badeb4b8c9b8
#
_cell.length_a   1.000
_cell.length_b   1.000
_cell.length_c   1.000
_cell.angle_alpha   90.00
_cell.angle_beta   90.00
_cell.angle_gamma   90.00
#
_symmetry.space_group_name_H-M   'P 1'
#
loop_
_entity.id
_entity.type
_entity.pdbx_description
1 polymer ?
#
loop_
_entity_poly.entity_id
_entity_poly.type
_entity_poly.pdbx_seq_one_letter_code
_entity_poly.pdbx_strand_id
1 'polypeptide(L)'
;MPSFEPDPDEAPAVVAAAILDDGTLDVDALLTQIVREQKQAGRRVRGLLMTYPDGREGCAAPMVLVDLATREEYLVSQPLGSGSTACRADVQGFARASQVLRDALQAAPDLVVSNRFGGLESEGGGFSAELLDLMAHGVPVLTVVASRHLQAWQRFTGAAAVLPADEAAVAAWLAQHLP
;
A
#
# COMPACT_ATOMS: atom_id res chain seq x y z
N MET A 1 17.57 21.25 -31.79
CA MET A 1 17.06 20.11 -30.97
C MET A 1 15.56 20.24 -30.92
N PRO A 2 14.80 19.28 -31.43
CA PRO A 2 13.37 19.34 -31.22
C PRO A 2 13.10 19.16 -29.72
N SER A 3 12.36 20.10 -29.13
CA SER A 3 11.85 19.99 -27.77
C SER A 3 10.82 18.87 -27.77
N PHE A 4 11.09 17.83 -27.02
CA PHE A 4 10.12 16.76 -26.77
C PHE A 4 9.05 17.34 -25.80
N GLU A 5 7.94 17.82 -26.36
CA GLU A 5 6.76 18.11 -25.57
C GLU A 5 6.00 16.78 -25.42
N PRO A 6 5.70 16.35 -24.17
CA PRO A 6 4.90 15.14 -23.96
C PRO A 6 3.52 15.34 -24.58
N ASP A 7 3.02 14.30 -25.22
CA ASP A 7 1.67 14.28 -25.81
C ASP A 7 0.64 14.47 -24.68
N PRO A 8 -0.22 15.48 -24.73
CA PRO A 8 -1.23 15.71 -23.71
C PRO A 8 -2.27 14.57 -23.58
N ASP A 9 -2.32 13.67 -24.55
CA ASP A 9 -3.18 12.49 -24.55
C ASP A 9 -2.47 11.21 -24.06
N GLU A 10 -1.18 11.28 -23.71
CA GLU A 10 -0.46 10.12 -23.16
C GLU A 10 -0.83 9.92 -21.69
N ALA A 11 -1.41 8.74 -21.38
CA ALA A 11 -1.71 8.39 -19.98
C ALA A 11 -0.43 8.43 -19.13
N PRO A 12 -0.49 8.97 -17.91
CA PRO A 12 0.67 9.06 -17.06
C PRO A 12 1.28 7.67 -16.82
N ALA A 13 2.61 7.61 -16.78
CA ALA A 13 3.31 6.37 -16.51
C ALA A 13 2.93 5.85 -15.10
N VAL A 14 2.71 4.54 -14.99
CA VAL A 14 2.44 3.91 -13.70
C VAL A 14 3.72 3.93 -12.86
N VAL A 15 3.66 4.58 -11.71
CA VAL A 15 4.74 4.64 -10.73
C VAL A 15 4.29 3.87 -9.49
N ALA A 16 4.55 2.58 -9.48
CA ALA A 16 4.15 1.71 -8.38
C ALA A 16 5.21 0.64 -8.10
N ALA A 17 5.35 0.28 -6.85
CA ALA A 17 6.20 -0.81 -6.41
C ALA A 17 5.56 -1.59 -5.26
N ALA A 18 5.83 -2.88 -5.22
CA ALA A 18 5.52 -3.73 -4.08
C ALA A 18 6.82 -4.28 -3.47
N ILE A 19 6.94 -4.17 -2.16
CA ILE A 19 7.99 -4.85 -1.40
C ILE A 19 7.58 -6.31 -1.25
N LEU A 20 8.43 -7.23 -1.68
CA LEU A 20 8.17 -8.67 -1.59
C LEU A 20 8.33 -9.15 -0.15
N ASP A 21 7.24 -9.62 0.43
CA ASP A 21 7.27 -10.31 1.72
C ASP A 21 7.50 -11.81 1.49
N ASP A 22 8.74 -12.23 1.66
CA ASP A 22 9.18 -13.63 1.57
C ASP A 22 9.32 -14.30 2.94
N GLY A 23 8.93 -13.61 4.01
CA GLY A 23 8.99 -14.10 5.38
C GLY A 23 10.37 -13.98 6.07
N THR A 24 11.36 -13.38 5.42
CA THR A 24 12.72 -13.24 5.97
C THR A 24 12.90 -12.06 6.90
N LEU A 25 12.10 -10.99 6.72
CA LEU A 25 12.15 -9.76 7.50
C LEU A 25 10.75 -9.32 7.94
N ASP A 26 10.69 -8.48 8.97
CA ASP A 26 9.48 -7.77 9.34
C ASP A 26 9.23 -6.62 8.36
N VAL A 27 8.48 -6.91 7.29
CA VAL A 27 8.20 -5.96 6.21
C VAL A 27 7.32 -4.80 6.68
N ASP A 28 6.44 -5.03 7.66
CA ASP A 28 5.61 -3.96 8.22
C ASP A 28 6.44 -2.96 9.01
N ALA A 29 7.46 -3.43 9.74
CA ALA A 29 8.41 -2.56 10.42
C ALA A 29 9.25 -1.77 9.41
N LEU A 30 9.72 -2.41 8.33
CA LEU A 30 10.43 -1.75 7.25
C LEU A 30 9.58 -0.65 6.60
N LEU A 31 8.33 -0.96 6.25
CA LEU A 31 7.42 0.01 5.64
C LEU A 31 7.14 1.20 6.56
N THR A 32 6.96 0.94 7.86
CA THR A 32 6.77 1.99 8.87
C THR A 32 7.99 2.91 8.98
N GLN A 33 9.19 2.35 8.95
CA GLN A 33 10.43 3.12 8.95
C GLN A 33 10.53 4.01 7.71
N ILE A 34 10.28 3.45 6.53
CA ILE A 34 10.31 4.18 5.25
C ILE A 34 9.34 5.37 5.28
N VAL A 35 8.10 5.14 5.72
CA VAL A 35 7.10 6.23 5.84
C VAL A 35 7.62 7.35 6.75
N ARG A 36 8.20 6.99 7.89
CA ARG A 36 8.78 7.97 8.82
C ARG A 36 9.88 8.81 8.16
N GLU A 37 10.79 8.15 7.47
CA GLU A 37 11.91 8.81 6.78
C GLU A 37 11.44 9.75 5.67
N GLN A 38 10.46 9.32 4.87
CA GLN A 38 9.90 10.14 3.80
C GLN A 38 9.18 11.39 4.35
N LYS A 39 8.44 11.23 5.45
CA LYS A 39 7.83 12.38 6.15
C LYS A 39 8.88 13.33 6.74
N GLN A 40 9.95 12.82 7.33
CA GLN A 40 11.05 13.62 7.84
C GLN A 40 11.79 14.38 6.74
N ALA A 41 11.84 13.81 5.54
CA ALA A 41 12.38 14.46 4.35
C ALA A 41 11.45 15.55 3.76
N GLY A 42 10.30 15.80 4.40
CA GLY A 42 9.34 16.83 4.00
C GLY A 42 8.36 16.40 2.91
N ARG A 43 8.32 15.12 2.55
CA ARG A 43 7.39 14.61 1.55
C ARG A 43 5.98 14.43 2.11
N ARG A 44 4.99 14.69 1.25
CA ARG A 44 3.57 14.46 1.57
C ARG A 44 3.24 12.99 1.34
N VAL A 45 3.34 12.19 2.41
CA VAL A 45 2.99 10.78 2.41
C VAL A 45 1.57 10.62 2.91
N ARG A 46 0.74 9.92 2.13
CA ARG A 46 -0.64 9.60 2.46
C ARG A 46 -0.86 8.09 2.41
N GLY A 47 -1.99 7.64 2.88
CA GLY A 47 -2.40 6.24 2.81
C GLY A 47 -2.56 5.59 4.16
N LEU A 48 -2.36 4.28 4.18
CA LEU A 48 -2.71 3.40 5.30
C LEU A 48 -1.54 2.48 5.67
N LEU A 49 -1.27 2.35 6.97
CA LEU A 49 -0.38 1.34 7.52
C LEU A 49 -1.14 0.38 8.44
N MET A 50 -0.81 -0.90 8.35
CA MET A 50 -1.33 -1.92 9.27
C MET A 50 -0.62 -1.84 10.62
N THR A 51 -1.39 -1.92 11.68
CA THR A 51 -0.91 -2.09 13.04
C THR A 51 -1.59 -3.27 13.71
N TYR A 52 -0.93 -3.79 14.73
CA TYR A 52 -1.40 -4.92 15.53
C TYR A 52 -1.36 -4.50 17.00
N PRO A 53 -2.39 -3.80 17.52
CA PRO A 53 -2.36 -3.20 18.87
C PRO A 53 -2.08 -4.21 20.00
N ASP A 54 -2.58 -5.44 19.85
CA ASP A 54 -2.41 -6.52 20.83
C ASP A 54 -1.35 -7.56 20.41
N GLY A 55 -0.45 -7.19 19.47
CA GLY A 55 0.55 -8.08 18.91
C GLY A 55 0.07 -8.88 17.71
N ARG A 56 0.99 -9.64 17.08
CA ARG A 56 0.72 -10.38 15.84
C ARG A 56 0.38 -11.85 16.06
N GLU A 57 0.41 -12.33 17.29
CA GLU A 57 0.24 -13.74 17.58
C GLU A 57 -1.22 -14.16 17.44
N GLY A 58 -1.46 -15.00 16.46
CA GLY A 58 -2.75 -15.64 16.19
C GLY A 58 -3.76 -14.76 15.48
N CYS A 59 -4.76 -15.41 14.89
CA CYS A 59 -5.87 -14.74 14.22
C CYS A 59 -6.84 -14.00 15.18
N ALA A 60 -6.64 -14.10 16.48
CA ALA A 60 -7.43 -13.37 17.48
C ALA A 60 -6.94 -11.93 17.66
N ALA A 61 -5.73 -11.60 17.19
CA ALA A 61 -5.20 -10.24 17.28
C ALA A 61 -5.92 -9.33 16.27
N PRO A 62 -6.50 -8.20 16.71
CA PRO A 62 -7.14 -7.26 15.79
C PRO A 62 -6.11 -6.67 14.83
N MET A 63 -6.49 -6.58 13.57
CA MET A 63 -5.75 -5.85 12.52
C MET A 63 -6.38 -4.48 12.33
N VAL A 64 -5.59 -3.45 12.45
CA VAL A 64 -6.03 -2.06 12.38
C VAL A 64 -5.22 -1.32 11.33
N LEU A 65 -5.90 -0.66 10.40
CA LEU A 65 -5.28 0.28 9.47
C LEU A 65 -5.29 1.69 10.06
N VAL A 66 -4.18 2.39 9.97
CA VAL A 66 -4.03 3.75 10.46
C VAL A 66 -3.84 4.70 9.29
N ASP A 67 -4.67 5.74 9.23
CA ASP A 67 -4.51 6.84 8.29
C ASP A 67 -3.23 7.63 8.60
N LEU A 68 -2.35 7.74 7.63
CA LEU A 68 -1.05 8.44 7.77
C LEU A 68 -1.19 9.95 7.94
N ALA A 69 -2.31 10.55 7.55
CA ALA A 69 -2.56 11.98 7.66
C ALA A 69 -3.23 12.35 8.98
N THR A 70 -4.29 11.63 9.37
CA THR A 70 -5.15 11.99 10.50
C THR A 70 -4.87 11.16 11.75
N ARG A 71 -4.22 10.00 11.61
CA ARG A 71 -4.01 8.98 12.65
C ARG A 71 -5.30 8.25 13.05
N GLU A 72 -6.38 8.42 12.30
CA GLU A 72 -7.61 7.67 12.49
C GLU A 72 -7.38 6.17 12.25
N GLU A 73 -8.03 5.35 13.07
CA GLU A 73 -7.87 3.90 13.07
C GLU A 73 -9.11 3.21 12.51
N TYR A 74 -8.89 2.18 11.67
CA TYR A 74 -9.92 1.37 11.04
C TYR A 74 -9.69 -0.08 11.37
N LEU A 75 -10.59 -0.70 12.13
CA LEU A 75 -10.56 -2.14 12.37
C LEU A 75 -10.96 -2.87 11.08
N VAL A 76 -10.09 -3.74 10.60
CA VAL A 76 -10.26 -4.46 9.32
C VAL A 76 -10.24 -5.97 9.46
N SER A 77 -10.30 -6.48 10.67
CA SER A 77 -10.44 -7.90 10.97
C SER A 77 -11.62 -8.16 11.88
N GLN A 78 -12.23 -9.32 11.73
CA GLN A 78 -13.22 -9.80 12.69
C GLN A 78 -13.00 -11.29 12.99
N PRO A 79 -13.22 -11.71 14.28
CA PRO A 79 -13.15 -13.12 14.63
C PRO A 79 -14.31 -13.90 14.02
N LEU A 80 -14.09 -15.16 13.64
CA LEU A 80 -15.12 -16.05 13.10
C LEU A 80 -16.02 -16.71 14.17
N GLY A 81 -16.06 -16.17 15.38
CA GLY A 81 -16.88 -16.64 16.49
C GLY A 81 -16.07 -17.18 17.66
N SER A 82 -16.74 -17.45 18.80
CA SER A 82 -16.12 -17.97 20.00
C SER A 82 -15.54 -19.39 19.75
N GLY A 83 -14.27 -19.59 20.13
CA GLY A 83 -13.57 -20.86 19.94
C GLY A 83 -12.94 -21.05 18.57
N SER A 84 -13.12 -20.14 17.61
CA SER A 84 -12.41 -20.16 16.32
C SER A 84 -11.03 -19.54 16.48
N THR A 85 -10.01 -20.18 15.90
CA THR A 85 -8.67 -19.61 15.72
C THR A 85 -8.54 -18.88 14.38
N ALA A 86 -9.57 -18.92 13.52
CA ALA A 86 -9.60 -18.24 12.24
C ALA A 86 -10.12 -16.80 12.39
N CYS A 87 -9.61 -15.91 11.57
CA CYS A 87 -10.11 -14.55 11.39
C CYS A 87 -10.37 -14.29 9.92
N ARG A 88 -11.20 -13.31 9.64
CA ARG A 88 -11.46 -12.84 8.27
C ARG A 88 -11.40 -11.33 8.19
N ALA A 89 -11.23 -10.84 6.98
CA ALA A 89 -11.31 -9.41 6.69
C ALA A 89 -12.72 -8.87 7.00
N ASP A 90 -12.77 -7.72 7.64
CA ASP A 90 -14.02 -6.95 7.79
C ASP A 90 -14.22 -6.07 6.57
N VAL A 91 -15.14 -6.48 5.69
CA VAL A 91 -15.44 -5.75 4.44
C VAL A 91 -15.91 -4.32 4.72
N GLN A 92 -16.66 -4.10 5.77
CA GLN A 92 -17.11 -2.76 6.15
C GLN A 92 -15.94 -1.89 6.66
N GLY A 93 -15.02 -2.47 7.40
CA GLY A 93 -13.79 -1.81 7.85
C GLY A 93 -12.93 -1.39 6.66
N PHE A 94 -12.74 -2.27 5.69
CA PHE A 94 -12.05 -1.94 4.43
C PHE A 94 -12.78 -0.85 3.64
N ALA A 95 -14.09 -0.90 3.55
CA ALA A 95 -14.88 0.11 2.85
C ALA A 95 -14.75 1.49 3.49
N ARG A 96 -14.71 1.58 4.82
CA ARG A 96 -14.45 2.84 5.53
C ARG A 96 -13.03 3.33 5.28
N ALA A 97 -12.03 2.44 5.40
CA ALA A 97 -10.62 2.78 5.19
C ALA A 97 -10.32 3.21 3.74
N SER A 98 -11.06 2.71 2.76
CA SER A 98 -10.87 3.06 1.35
C SER A 98 -11.08 4.55 1.07
N GLN A 99 -11.87 5.25 1.90
CA GLN A 99 -12.02 6.70 1.79
C GLN A 99 -10.69 7.44 1.96
N VAL A 100 -9.78 6.92 2.81
CA VAL A 100 -8.44 7.49 3.00
C VAL A 100 -7.66 7.54 1.68
N LEU A 101 -7.73 6.48 0.89
CA LEU A 101 -7.05 6.42 -0.41
C LEU A 101 -7.71 7.34 -1.46
N ARG A 102 -9.03 7.47 -1.43
CA ARG A 102 -9.74 8.43 -2.27
C ARG A 102 -9.39 9.88 -1.93
N ASP A 103 -9.33 10.20 -0.65
CA ASP A 103 -8.94 11.52 -0.16
C ASP A 103 -7.47 11.81 -0.47
N ALA A 104 -6.60 10.78 -0.42
CA ALA A 104 -5.21 10.90 -0.77
C ALA A 104 -5.01 11.38 -2.21
N LEU A 105 -5.80 10.89 -3.15
CA LEU A 105 -5.74 11.33 -4.55
C LEU A 105 -5.98 12.84 -4.68
N GLN A 106 -6.91 13.39 -3.92
CA GLN A 106 -7.24 14.83 -3.94
C GLN A 106 -6.18 15.70 -3.25
N ALA A 107 -5.38 15.13 -2.38
CA ALA A 107 -4.36 15.85 -1.60
C ALA A 107 -3.06 16.11 -2.37
N ALA A 108 -2.95 15.67 -3.63
CA ALA A 108 -1.73 15.74 -4.45
C ALA A 108 -0.48 15.26 -3.68
N PRO A 109 -0.43 14.00 -3.24
CA PRO A 109 0.65 13.47 -2.44
C PRO A 109 1.90 13.21 -3.28
N ASP A 110 3.06 13.19 -2.61
CA ASP A 110 4.31 12.73 -3.24
C ASP A 110 4.40 11.21 -3.28
N LEU A 111 3.78 10.56 -2.30
CA LEU A 111 3.74 9.09 -2.17
C LEU A 111 2.45 8.65 -1.47
N VAL A 112 1.82 7.62 -1.99
CA VAL A 112 0.75 6.89 -1.31
C VAL A 112 1.24 5.51 -0.90
N VAL A 113 1.01 5.15 0.35
CA VAL A 113 1.31 3.83 0.89
C VAL A 113 0.00 3.10 1.14
N SER A 114 -0.11 1.90 0.57
CA SER A 114 -1.18 0.96 0.87
C SER A 114 -0.57 -0.30 1.45
N ASN A 115 -0.91 -0.64 2.68
CA ASN A 115 -0.12 -1.59 3.47
C ASN A 115 0.13 -2.93 2.77
N ARG A 116 -0.90 -3.54 2.17
CA ARG A 116 -0.74 -4.80 1.45
C ARG A 116 -1.63 -4.88 0.23
N PHE A 117 -1.07 -5.47 -0.82
CA PHE A 117 -1.83 -6.07 -1.90
C PHE A 117 -2.01 -7.56 -1.54
N GLY A 118 -3.17 -7.90 -1.02
CA GLY A 118 -3.46 -9.22 -0.45
C GLY A 118 -4.52 -9.98 -1.23
N GLY A 119 -5.15 -10.95 -0.56
CA GLY A 119 -6.16 -11.81 -1.15
C GLY A 119 -7.38 -11.06 -1.68
N LEU A 120 -7.85 -10.05 -0.98
CA LEU A 120 -8.99 -9.24 -1.44
C LEU A 120 -8.67 -8.52 -2.74
N GLU A 121 -7.52 -7.86 -2.81
CA GLU A 121 -7.08 -7.10 -3.99
C GLU A 121 -6.81 -8.04 -5.18
N SER A 122 -6.25 -9.22 -4.93
CA SER A 122 -5.99 -10.21 -5.99
C SER A 122 -7.27 -10.76 -6.63
N GLU A 123 -8.40 -10.65 -5.95
CA GLU A 123 -9.73 -11.03 -6.42
C GLU A 123 -10.58 -9.85 -6.92
N GLY A 124 -9.99 -8.65 -6.96
CA GLY A 124 -10.65 -7.44 -7.43
C GLY A 124 -11.46 -6.70 -6.37
N GLY A 125 -11.34 -7.10 -5.09
CA GLY A 125 -11.93 -6.42 -3.94
C GLY A 125 -10.94 -5.54 -3.18
N GLY A 126 -11.18 -5.34 -1.90
CA GLY A 126 -10.31 -4.54 -1.04
C GLY A 126 -10.10 -3.13 -1.59
N PHE A 127 -8.85 -2.73 -1.73
CA PHE A 127 -8.47 -1.41 -2.26
C PHE A 127 -8.17 -1.40 -3.76
N SER A 128 -8.56 -2.43 -4.52
CA SER A 128 -8.24 -2.55 -5.95
C SER A 128 -8.65 -1.32 -6.75
N ALA A 129 -9.86 -0.82 -6.56
CA ALA A 129 -10.37 0.32 -7.30
C ALA A 129 -9.58 1.60 -6.99
N GLU A 130 -9.29 1.85 -5.73
CA GLU A 130 -8.52 3.00 -5.28
C GLU A 130 -7.07 2.94 -5.76
N LEU A 131 -6.44 1.77 -5.73
CA LEU A 131 -5.08 1.58 -6.25
C LEU A 131 -5.01 1.82 -7.76
N LEU A 132 -5.98 1.31 -8.53
CA LEU A 132 -6.07 1.58 -9.96
C LEU A 132 -6.23 3.07 -10.25
N ASP A 133 -7.06 3.74 -9.48
CA ASP A 133 -7.32 5.18 -9.63
C ASP A 133 -6.05 6.01 -9.36
N LEU A 134 -5.34 5.72 -8.29
CA LEU A 134 -4.06 6.36 -7.97
C LEU A 134 -3.02 6.14 -9.08
N MET A 135 -2.87 4.90 -9.55
CA MET A 135 -1.94 4.58 -10.63
C MET A 135 -2.32 5.24 -11.95
N ALA A 136 -3.61 5.30 -12.27
CA ALA A 136 -4.11 5.96 -13.48
C ALA A 136 -3.84 7.46 -13.50
N HIS A 137 -3.71 8.08 -12.33
CA HIS A 137 -3.37 9.50 -12.18
C HIS A 137 -1.86 9.74 -12.00
N GLY A 138 -1.03 8.70 -12.15
CA GLY A 138 0.42 8.81 -12.03
C GLY A 138 0.93 9.08 -10.61
N VAL A 139 0.11 8.82 -9.60
CA VAL A 139 0.50 8.96 -8.19
C VAL A 139 1.45 7.82 -7.81
N PRO A 140 2.64 8.10 -7.25
CA PRO A 140 3.53 7.06 -6.77
C PRO A 140 2.90 6.23 -5.66
N VAL A 141 2.86 4.90 -5.82
CA VAL A 141 2.27 3.95 -4.88
C VAL A 141 3.30 2.94 -4.41
N LEU A 142 3.41 2.77 -3.11
CA LEU A 142 4.23 1.74 -2.48
C LEU A 142 3.33 0.82 -1.64
N THR A 143 3.45 -0.47 -1.84
CA THR A 143 2.73 -1.49 -1.08
C THR A 143 3.63 -2.67 -0.72
N VAL A 144 3.05 -3.68 -0.12
CA VAL A 144 3.70 -4.97 0.20
C VAL A 144 2.91 -6.09 -0.47
N VAL A 145 3.58 -7.07 -1.02
CA VAL A 145 2.98 -8.26 -1.60
C VAL A 145 3.65 -9.53 -1.08
N ALA A 146 2.86 -10.47 -0.58
CA ALA A 146 3.36 -11.80 -0.24
C ALA A 146 3.65 -12.61 -1.52
N SER A 147 4.61 -13.54 -1.45
CA SER A 147 5.01 -14.37 -2.59
C SER A 147 3.84 -15.06 -3.27
N ARG A 148 2.85 -15.53 -2.50
CA ARG A 148 1.64 -16.20 -3.03
C ARG A 148 0.75 -15.28 -3.87
N HIS A 149 0.85 -13.96 -3.73
CA HIS A 149 0.06 -12.96 -4.48
C HIS A 149 0.88 -12.22 -5.54
N LEU A 150 2.14 -12.58 -5.73
CA LEU A 150 3.04 -11.90 -6.65
C LEU A 150 2.52 -11.90 -8.09
N GLN A 151 2.03 -13.02 -8.59
CA GLN A 151 1.48 -13.09 -9.94
C GLN A 151 0.22 -12.23 -10.11
N ALA A 152 -0.61 -12.15 -9.07
CA ALA A 152 -1.79 -11.30 -9.08
C ALA A 152 -1.40 -9.82 -9.13
N TRP A 153 -0.39 -9.40 -8.36
CA TRP A 153 0.18 -8.05 -8.42
C TRP A 153 0.70 -7.72 -9.82
N GLN A 154 1.47 -8.61 -10.42
CA GLN A 154 2.02 -8.41 -11.76
C GLN A 154 0.93 -8.28 -12.84
N ARG A 155 -0.12 -9.09 -12.76
CA ARG A 155 -1.27 -8.97 -13.66
C ARG A 155 -2.07 -7.69 -13.45
N PHE A 156 -2.22 -7.29 -12.19
CA PHE A 156 -2.98 -6.11 -11.80
C PHE A 156 -2.30 -4.81 -12.28
N THR A 157 -0.99 -4.73 -12.17
CA THR A 157 -0.22 -3.51 -12.45
C THR A 157 0.44 -3.49 -13.82
N GLY A 158 0.55 -4.62 -14.48
CA GLY A 158 1.31 -4.78 -15.72
C GLY A 158 2.82 -4.75 -15.49
N ALA A 159 3.41 -3.59 -15.34
CA ALA A 159 4.87 -3.42 -15.30
C ALA A 159 5.39 -2.79 -14.01
N ALA A 160 4.61 -2.77 -12.94
CA ALA A 160 5.05 -2.20 -11.67
C ALA A 160 6.19 -2.99 -11.04
N ALA A 161 7.08 -2.29 -10.35
CA ALA A 161 8.26 -2.88 -9.74
C ALA A 161 7.91 -3.84 -8.59
N VAL A 162 8.73 -4.86 -8.44
CA VAL A 162 8.78 -5.71 -7.24
C VAL A 162 10.15 -5.54 -6.61
N LEU A 163 10.18 -5.10 -5.37
CA LEU A 163 11.40 -4.79 -4.64
C LEU A 163 11.68 -5.86 -3.59
N PRO A 164 12.93 -6.26 -3.39
CA PRO A 164 13.27 -7.10 -2.24
C PRO A 164 12.97 -6.34 -0.93
N ALA A 165 12.74 -7.07 0.16
CA ALA A 165 12.58 -6.51 1.50
C ALA A 165 13.94 -6.03 2.02
N ASP A 166 14.44 -4.97 1.45
CA ASP A 166 15.74 -4.36 1.73
C ASP A 166 15.61 -2.83 1.70
N GLU A 167 16.03 -2.18 2.76
CA GLU A 167 15.95 -0.73 2.92
C GLU A 167 16.62 0.03 1.77
N ALA A 168 17.83 -0.42 1.38
CA ALA A 168 18.58 0.22 0.31
C ALA A 168 17.88 0.12 -1.05
N ALA A 169 17.28 -1.02 -1.37
CA ALA A 169 16.53 -1.22 -2.60
C ALA A 169 15.28 -0.33 -2.67
N VAL A 170 14.56 -0.22 -1.57
CA VAL A 170 13.37 0.64 -1.49
C VAL A 170 13.77 2.12 -1.55
N ALA A 171 14.81 2.52 -0.83
CA ALA A 171 15.32 3.89 -0.86
C ALA A 171 15.78 4.30 -2.27
N ALA A 172 16.44 3.40 -3.00
CA ALA A 172 16.87 3.65 -4.39
C ALA A 172 15.67 3.85 -5.31
N TRP A 173 14.62 3.04 -5.19
CA TRP A 173 13.40 3.20 -5.97
C TRP A 173 12.70 4.53 -5.67
N LEU A 174 12.58 4.89 -4.40
CA LEU A 174 11.99 6.16 -3.97
C LEU A 174 12.78 7.36 -4.51
N ALA A 175 14.11 7.32 -4.41
CA ALA A 175 14.98 8.39 -4.92
C ALA A 175 14.86 8.58 -6.44
N GLN A 176 14.58 7.52 -7.17
CA GLN A 176 14.40 7.57 -8.62
C GLN A 176 13.04 8.14 -9.04
N HIS A 177 11.99 7.96 -8.23
CA HIS A 177 10.61 8.24 -8.63
C HIS A 177 9.94 9.38 -7.85
N LEU A 178 10.48 9.78 -6.71
CA LEU A 178 9.93 10.90 -5.92
C LEU A 178 10.71 12.19 -6.16
N PRO A 179 10.03 13.35 -6.03
CA PRO A 179 10.68 14.66 -6.15
C PRO A 179 11.71 14.95 -5.05
#